data_5c6750d4ed7d834d5ba32e1e3e1544c5
#
_entry.id   5c6750d4ed7d834d5ba32e1e3e1544c5
#
_cell.length_a   1.000
_cell.length_b   1.000
_cell.length_c   1.000
_cell.angle_alpha   90.00
_cell.angle_beta   90.00
_cell.angle_gamma   90.00
#
_symmetry.space_group_name_H-M   'P 1'
#
loop_
_entity.id
_entity.type
_entity.pdbx_description
1 polymer ?
#
loop_
_entity_poly.entity_id
_entity_poly.type
_entity_poly.pdbx_seq_one_letter_code
_entity_poly.pdbx_strand_id
1 'polypeptide(L)'
;MTIKHITVQQAHQEQGTGAKYLDVRSIPEFEQGHPEGAYNVPLMHVDPETRQMRPNPEFLDVVRANFPTDAQLVIGCQMGGRSAKAAEILATAGYRDVANVLGGYGGAPQFGHVGWVQAGLPVAQTAADDRGYTALRGKAGDR
;
A
#
# COMPACT_ATOMS: atom_id res chain seq x y z
N MET A 1 11.66 -0.93 -17.01
CA MET A 1 11.03 -1.40 -15.78
C MET A 1 9.56 -1.65 -16.01
N THR A 2 9.10 -2.82 -15.61
CA THR A 2 7.72 -3.22 -15.87
C THR A 2 6.98 -3.34 -14.54
N ILE A 3 5.88 -2.61 -14.41
CA ILE A 3 5.01 -2.69 -13.25
C ILE A 3 3.83 -3.58 -13.65
N LYS A 4 3.59 -4.63 -12.86
CA LYS A 4 2.41 -5.49 -13.06
C LYS A 4 1.17 -4.78 -12.51
N HIS A 5 0.03 -5.03 -13.15
CA HIS A 5 -1.26 -4.58 -12.64
C HIS A 5 -2.10 -5.83 -12.41
N ILE A 6 -2.51 -6.04 -11.16
CA ILE A 6 -3.19 -7.27 -10.74
C ILE A 6 -4.52 -6.95 -10.06
N THR A 7 -5.39 -7.95 -10.01
CA THR A 7 -6.67 -7.83 -9.31
C THR A 7 -6.48 -8.01 -7.80
N VAL A 8 -7.52 -7.64 -7.03
CA VAL A 8 -7.49 -7.86 -5.58
C VAL A 8 -7.39 -9.34 -5.23
N GLN A 9 -8.03 -10.21 -6.01
CA GLN A 9 -7.94 -11.66 -5.80
C GLN A 9 -6.51 -12.15 -6.01
N GLN A 10 -5.85 -11.68 -7.07
CA GLN A 10 -4.46 -12.03 -7.33
C GLN A 10 -3.53 -11.51 -6.22
N ALA A 11 -3.78 -10.30 -5.72
CA ALA A 11 -3.00 -9.74 -4.62
C ALA A 11 -3.14 -10.60 -3.37
N HIS A 12 -4.34 -11.04 -3.05
CA HIS A 12 -4.57 -11.90 -1.90
C HIS A 12 -3.85 -13.24 -2.05
N GLN A 13 -3.89 -13.83 -3.25
CA GLN A 13 -3.17 -15.06 -3.53
C GLN A 13 -1.65 -14.87 -3.35
N GLU A 14 -1.11 -13.77 -3.85
CA GLU A 14 0.33 -13.49 -3.73
C GLU A 14 0.74 -13.28 -2.28
N GLN A 15 -0.11 -12.67 -1.44
CA GLN A 15 0.16 -12.59 -0.01
C GLN A 15 0.32 -13.99 0.60
N GLY A 16 -0.47 -14.94 0.17
CA GLY A 16 -0.41 -16.31 0.65
C GLY A 16 0.88 -17.03 0.29
N THR A 17 1.63 -16.52 -0.69
CA THR A 17 2.89 -17.11 -1.14
C THR A 17 4.10 -16.24 -0.77
N GLY A 18 3.93 -15.24 0.08
CA GLY A 18 5.04 -14.46 0.62
C GLY A 18 5.12 -13.01 0.20
N ALA A 19 4.24 -12.54 -0.69
CA ALA A 19 4.22 -11.13 -1.05
C ALA A 19 3.74 -10.28 0.13
N LYS A 20 4.27 -9.05 0.22
CA LYS A 20 3.86 -8.09 1.25
C LYS A 20 2.88 -7.11 0.61
N TYR A 21 1.71 -6.93 1.23
CA TYR A 21 0.76 -5.93 0.77
C TYR A 21 1.14 -4.58 1.39
N LEU A 22 1.46 -3.63 0.54
CA LEU A 22 1.80 -2.28 0.97
C LEU A 22 0.61 -1.37 0.71
N ASP A 23 -0.05 -0.93 1.78
CA ASP A 23 -1.19 -0.02 1.72
C ASP A 23 -0.63 1.40 1.77
N VAL A 24 -0.76 2.12 0.66
CA VAL A 24 -0.19 3.47 0.54
C VAL A 24 -1.23 4.57 0.77
N ARG A 25 -2.39 4.20 1.36
CA ARG A 25 -3.38 5.18 1.78
C ARG A 25 -2.89 5.94 3.01
N SER A 26 -3.60 7.01 3.35
CA SER A 26 -3.29 7.78 4.56
C SER A 26 -3.50 6.95 5.83
N ILE A 27 -2.91 7.41 6.92
CA ILE A 27 -3.06 6.76 8.23
C ILE A 27 -4.53 6.62 8.63
N PRO A 28 -5.37 7.68 8.57
CA PRO A 28 -6.78 7.53 8.94
C PRO A 28 -7.54 6.53 8.09
N GLU A 29 -7.26 6.47 6.78
CA GLU A 29 -7.90 5.48 5.91
C GLU A 29 -7.54 4.06 6.34
N PHE A 30 -6.25 3.83 6.62
CA PHE A 30 -5.78 2.51 7.05
C PHE A 30 -6.41 2.10 8.39
N GLU A 31 -6.55 3.03 9.31
CA GLU A 31 -7.11 2.76 10.64
C GLU A 31 -8.60 2.42 10.59
N GLN A 32 -9.32 2.91 9.58
CA GLN A 32 -10.74 2.60 9.42
C GLN A 32 -10.98 1.18 8.90
N GLY A 33 -9.98 0.60 8.27
CA GLY A 33 -10.04 -0.74 7.73
C GLY A 33 -9.05 -0.91 6.61
N HIS A 34 -8.43 -2.09 6.53
CA HIS A 34 -7.41 -2.37 5.53
C HIS A 34 -7.37 -3.87 5.24
N PRO A 35 -6.74 -4.28 4.13
CA PRO A 35 -6.54 -5.71 3.87
C PRO A 35 -5.78 -6.35 5.03
N GLU A 36 -6.25 -7.51 5.48
CA GLU A 36 -5.57 -8.22 6.56
C GLU A 36 -4.14 -8.53 6.17
N GLY A 37 -3.21 -8.22 7.06
CA GLY A 37 -1.78 -8.42 6.82
C GLY A 37 -1.07 -7.28 6.13
N ALA A 38 -1.79 -6.21 5.75
CA ALA A 38 -1.17 -5.08 5.04
C ALA A 38 -0.28 -4.25 5.95
N TYR A 39 0.74 -3.65 5.34
CA TYR A 39 1.65 -2.69 5.97
C TYR A 39 1.31 -1.30 5.45
N ASN A 40 1.24 -0.31 6.33
CA ASN A 40 0.87 1.05 5.93
C ASN A 40 2.09 1.96 5.81
N VAL A 41 2.38 2.38 4.59
CA VAL A 41 3.32 3.48 4.33
C VAL A 41 2.61 4.44 3.39
N PRO A 42 2.05 5.54 3.91
CA PRO A 42 1.31 6.47 3.07
C PRO A 42 2.17 7.13 2.00
N LEU A 43 1.67 7.16 0.77
CA LEU A 43 2.27 7.98 -0.28
C LEU A 43 1.99 9.45 0.00
N MET A 44 0.81 9.73 0.56
CA MET A 44 0.38 11.08 0.90
C MET A 44 -0.23 11.08 2.29
N HIS A 45 0.02 12.16 3.03
CA HIS A 45 -0.63 12.40 4.32
C HIS A 45 -1.82 13.32 4.14
N VAL A 46 -2.78 13.22 5.05
CA VAL A 46 -3.92 14.15 5.10
C VAL A 46 -3.62 15.22 6.14
N ASP A 47 -3.72 16.49 5.72
CA ASP A 47 -3.61 17.61 6.65
C ASP A 47 -4.85 17.61 7.54
N PRO A 48 -4.70 17.55 8.88
CA PRO A 48 -5.86 17.46 9.77
C PRO A 48 -6.75 18.70 9.78
N GLU A 49 -6.19 19.86 9.43
CA GLU A 49 -6.95 21.12 9.43
C GLU A 49 -7.68 21.36 8.11
N THR A 50 -6.96 21.21 6.98
CA THR A 50 -7.51 21.54 5.67
C THR A 50 -8.12 20.33 4.95
N ARG A 51 -7.85 19.11 5.42
CA ARG A 51 -8.23 17.86 4.78
C ARG A 51 -7.57 17.65 3.41
N GLN A 52 -6.60 18.46 3.06
CA GLN A 52 -5.86 18.30 1.82
C GLN A 52 -4.81 17.22 1.95
N MET A 53 -4.60 16.49 0.87
CA MET A 53 -3.54 15.50 0.80
C MET A 53 -2.23 16.15 0.38
N ARG A 54 -1.15 15.79 1.08
CA ARG A 54 0.19 16.30 0.80
C ARG A 54 1.15 15.14 0.64
N PRO A 55 2.12 15.23 -0.28
CA PRO A 55 3.10 14.16 -0.43
C PRO A 55 3.82 13.86 0.88
N ASN A 56 4.10 12.57 1.11
CA ASN A 56 4.91 12.14 2.25
C ASN A 56 6.38 12.12 1.80
N PRO A 57 7.21 13.06 2.25
CA PRO A 57 8.60 13.13 1.80
C PRO A 57 9.45 11.96 2.28
N GLU A 58 8.97 11.21 3.27
CA GLU A 58 9.69 10.06 3.82
C GLU A 58 9.26 8.72 3.22
N PHE A 59 8.34 8.73 2.25
CA PHE A 59 7.76 7.50 1.71
C PHE A 59 8.83 6.48 1.30
N LEU A 60 9.75 6.89 0.45
CA LEU A 60 10.76 5.97 -0.07
C LEU A 60 11.72 5.49 1.03
N ASP A 61 12.13 6.39 1.93
CA ASP A 61 13.03 6.04 3.02
C ASP A 61 12.41 5.01 3.95
N VAL A 62 11.12 5.16 4.26
CA VAL A 62 10.42 4.22 5.14
C VAL A 62 10.28 2.86 4.46
N VAL A 63 9.95 2.84 3.17
CA VAL A 63 9.87 1.56 2.44
C VAL A 63 11.23 0.88 2.42
N ARG A 64 12.30 1.62 2.14
CA ARG A 64 13.66 1.05 2.12
C ARG A 64 14.11 0.52 3.48
N ALA A 65 13.67 1.15 4.55
CA ALA A 65 14.03 0.70 5.90
C ALA A 65 13.35 -0.62 6.29
N ASN A 66 12.25 -0.95 5.64
CA ASN A 66 11.42 -2.10 6.03
C ASN A 66 11.40 -3.23 5.00
N PHE A 67 11.69 -2.94 3.74
CA PHE A 67 11.60 -3.94 2.67
C PHE A 67 12.83 -3.86 1.77
N PRO A 68 13.51 -4.99 1.52
CA PRO A 68 14.64 -5.00 0.59
C PRO A 68 14.14 -4.87 -0.86
N THR A 69 15.03 -4.52 -1.77
CA THR A 69 14.67 -4.29 -3.18
C THR A 69 14.25 -5.55 -3.92
N ASP A 70 14.53 -6.73 -3.37
CA ASP A 70 14.06 -8.00 -3.94
C ASP A 70 12.77 -8.49 -3.30
N ALA A 71 12.16 -7.72 -2.39
CA ALA A 71 10.87 -8.09 -1.80
C ALA A 71 9.79 -8.05 -2.87
N GLN A 72 8.87 -9.00 -2.79
CA GLN A 72 7.68 -9.01 -3.64
C GLN A 72 6.63 -8.10 -2.97
N LEU A 73 6.33 -6.99 -3.61
CA LEU A 73 5.39 -5.99 -3.08
C LEU A 73 4.15 -5.91 -3.95
N VAL A 74 2.99 -6.06 -3.32
CA VAL A 74 1.71 -5.74 -3.96
C VAL A 74 1.22 -4.45 -3.31
N ILE A 75 0.94 -3.43 -4.12
CA ILE A 75 0.74 -2.07 -3.65
C ILE A 75 -0.68 -1.64 -3.93
N GLY A 76 -1.42 -1.30 -2.89
CA GLY A 76 -2.81 -0.90 -3.01
C GLY A 76 -3.10 0.45 -2.38
N CYS A 77 -4.16 1.09 -2.87
CA CYS A 77 -4.71 2.30 -2.26
C CYS A 77 -6.23 2.17 -2.25
N GLN A 78 -6.97 3.27 -2.29
CA GLN A 78 -8.43 3.20 -2.26
C GLN A 78 -9.01 2.78 -3.61
N MET A 79 -8.53 3.37 -4.71
CA MET A 79 -9.07 3.14 -6.05
C MET A 79 -8.02 2.67 -7.07
N GLY A 80 -6.73 2.83 -6.79
CA GLY A 80 -5.66 2.40 -7.67
C GLY A 80 -4.72 3.52 -8.16
N GLY A 81 -5.07 4.78 -7.98
CA GLY A 81 -4.26 5.90 -8.49
C GLY A 81 -2.99 6.15 -7.70
N ARG A 82 -3.10 6.26 -6.38
CA ARG A 82 -1.92 6.47 -5.52
C ARG A 82 -0.98 5.28 -5.57
N SER A 83 -1.54 4.07 -5.62
CA SER A 83 -0.71 2.85 -5.66
C SER A 83 0.03 2.72 -6.97
N ALA A 84 -0.56 3.12 -8.09
CA ALA A 84 0.14 3.14 -9.38
C ALA A 84 1.35 4.08 -9.32
N LYS A 85 1.17 5.27 -8.74
CA LYS A 85 2.25 6.24 -8.57
C LYS A 85 3.34 5.69 -7.63
N ALA A 86 2.93 5.09 -6.52
CA ALA A 86 3.87 4.49 -5.58
C ALA A 86 4.68 3.37 -6.25
N ALA A 87 4.03 2.54 -7.06
CA ALA A 87 4.72 1.47 -7.78
C ALA A 87 5.78 2.03 -8.72
N GLU A 88 5.48 3.13 -9.43
CA GLU A 88 6.47 3.79 -10.29
C GLU A 88 7.68 4.29 -9.51
N ILE A 89 7.43 4.93 -8.36
CA ILE A 89 8.50 5.44 -7.51
C ILE A 89 9.41 4.29 -7.05
N LEU A 90 8.82 3.19 -6.61
CA LEU A 90 9.57 2.06 -6.10
C LEU A 90 10.33 1.34 -7.21
N ALA A 91 9.72 1.16 -8.37
CA ALA A 91 10.39 0.54 -9.51
C ALA A 91 11.60 1.38 -9.94
N THR A 92 11.44 2.71 -9.99
CA THR A 92 12.53 3.62 -10.32
C THR A 92 13.65 3.55 -9.27
N ALA A 93 13.29 3.28 -8.02
CA ALA A 93 14.26 3.19 -6.93
C ALA A 93 14.96 1.83 -6.85
N GLY A 94 14.66 0.90 -7.75
CA GLY A 94 15.35 -0.38 -7.82
C GLY A 94 14.56 -1.59 -7.32
N TYR A 95 13.29 -1.39 -6.92
CA TYR A 95 12.44 -2.53 -6.54
C TYR A 95 12.07 -3.31 -7.79
N ARG A 96 12.35 -4.61 -7.79
CA ARG A 96 12.27 -5.44 -9.00
C ARG A 96 10.93 -6.15 -9.17
N ASP A 97 10.18 -6.31 -8.09
CA ASP A 97 8.92 -7.06 -8.11
C ASP A 97 7.83 -6.24 -7.44
N VAL A 98 7.24 -5.31 -8.21
CA VAL A 98 6.16 -4.45 -7.71
C VAL A 98 4.93 -4.65 -8.58
N ALA A 99 3.78 -4.75 -7.94
CA ALA A 99 2.50 -4.88 -8.62
C ALA A 99 1.51 -3.84 -8.07
N ASN A 100 0.81 -3.15 -8.97
CA ASN A 100 -0.28 -2.26 -8.59
C ASN A 100 -1.58 -3.05 -8.50
N VAL A 101 -2.29 -2.91 -7.39
CA VAL A 101 -3.56 -3.60 -7.17
C VAL A 101 -4.68 -2.75 -7.78
N LEU A 102 -5.23 -3.23 -8.89
CA LEU A 102 -6.36 -2.57 -9.54
C LEU A 102 -7.60 -2.66 -8.65
N GLY A 103 -8.34 -1.56 -8.53
CA GLY A 103 -9.51 -1.50 -7.68
C GLY A 103 -9.22 -1.15 -6.24
N GLY A 104 -8.06 -1.48 -5.73
CA GLY A 104 -7.67 -1.13 -4.36
C GLY A 104 -8.62 -1.63 -3.30
N TYR A 105 -8.70 -0.90 -2.19
CA TYR A 105 -9.53 -1.29 -1.06
C TYR A 105 -11.03 -1.12 -1.35
N GLY A 106 -11.40 -0.01 -1.98
CA GLY A 106 -12.81 0.36 -2.17
C GLY A 106 -13.37 0.13 -3.57
N GLY A 107 -12.54 -0.25 -4.52
CA GLY A 107 -12.97 -0.47 -5.90
C GLY A 107 -12.90 0.76 -6.78
N ALA A 108 -12.92 0.53 -8.08
CA ALA A 108 -12.97 1.58 -9.11
C ALA A 108 -14.00 1.16 -10.17
N PRO A 109 -15.30 1.26 -9.86
CA PRO A 109 -16.33 0.75 -10.74
C PRO A 109 -16.36 1.43 -12.09
N GLN A 110 -15.96 2.71 -12.17
CA GLN A 110 -15.88 3.43 -13.43
C GLN A 110 -14.88 2.81 -14.41
N PHE A 111 -13.94 2.00 -13.92
CA PHE A 111 -12.99 1.27 -14.74
C PHE A 111 -13.23 -0.23 -14.73
N GLY A 112 -14.32 -0.69 -14.13
CA GLY A 112 -14.65 -2.10 -14.04
C GLY A 112 -13.81 -2.88 -13.04
N HIS A 113 -13.17 -2.22 -12.08
CA HIS A 113 -12.30 -2.88 -11.10
C HIS A 113 -13.03 -3.11 -9.78
N VAL A 114 -13.08 -4.38 -9.35
CA VAL A 114 -13.65 -4.76 -8.05
C VAL A 114 -12.62 -4.47 -6.96
N GLY A 115 -13.08 -3.92 -5.84
CA GLY A 115 -12.23 -3.64 -4.71
C GLY A 115 -12.12 -4.80 -3.74
N TRP A 116 -11.17 -4.67 -2.80
CA TRP A 116 -10.90 -5.69 -1.79
C TRP A 116 -12.16 -6.03 -0.98
N VAL A 117 -12.87 -5.01 -0.51
CA VAL A 117 -14.08 -5.18 0.31
C VAL A 117 -15.19 -5.84 -0.51
N GLN A 118 -15.43 -5.38 -1.74
CA GLN A 118 -16.48 -5.92 -2.58
C GLN A 118 -16.23 -7.39 -2.93
N ALA A 119 -14.95 -7.78 -3.04
CA ALA A 119 -14.58 -9.15 -3.33
C ALA A 119 -14.72 -10.09 -2.12
N GLY A 120 -15.04 -9.54 -0.93
CA GLY A 120 -15.19 -10.35 0.27
C GLY A 120 -13.89 -10.86 0.85
N LEU A 121 -12.76 -10.22 0.54
CA LEU A 121 -11.45 -10.63 1.04
C LEU A 121 -11.24 -10.18 2.49
N PRO A 122 -10.33 -10.84 3.25
CA PRO A 122 -10.18 -10.55 4.67
C PRO A 122 -9.77 -9.11 4.97
N VAL A 123 -10.44 -8.49 5.93
CA VAL A 123 -10.24 -7.10 6.34
C VAL A 123 -9.87 -7.06 7.82
N ALA A 124 -8.96 -6.17 8.19
CA ALA A 124 -8.62 -5.89 9.59
C ALA A 124 -8.85 -4.41 9.87
N GLN A 125 -9.17 -4.09 11.13
CA GLN A 125 -9.33 -2.70 11.58
C GLN A 125 -8.22 -2.27 12.53
N THR A 126 -7.44 -3.24 13.00
CA THR A 126 -6.27 -2.95 13.85
C THR A 126 -5.05 -3.57 13.19
N ALA A 127 -3.97 -2.81 13.10
CA ALA A 127 -2.72 -3.33 12.58
C ALA A 127 -2.01 -4.13 13.67
N ALA A 128 -1.26 -5.16 13.26
CA ALA A 128 -0.27 -5.75 14.16
C ALA A 128 0.75 -4.66 14.55
N ASP A 129 1.39 -4.81 15.68
CA ASP A 129 2.25 -3.76 16.26
C ASP A 129 3.35 -3.27 15.32
N ASP A 130 3.76 -4.09 14.36
CA ASP A 130 4.87 -3.77 13.45
C ASP A 130 4.41 -3.36 12.05
N ARG A 131 3.11 -3.21 11.79
CA ARG A 131 2.58 -2.96 10.44
C ARG A 131 1.98 -1.58 10.22
N GLY A 132 1.71 -0.84 11.28
CA GLY A 132 1.24 0.54 11.16
C GLY A 132 2.38 1.48 10.79
N TYR A 133 2.04 2.64 10.26
CA TYR A 133 3.06 3.59 9.79
C TYR A 133 4.00 4.05 10.89
N THR A 134 3.50 4.28 12.09
CA THR A 134 4.35 4.74 13.21
C THR A 134 5.49 3.76 13.49
N ALA A 135 5.18 2.46 13.50
CA ALA A 135 6.20 1.44 13.73
C ALA A 135 7.20 1.36 12.55
N LEU A 136 6.68 1.43 11.32
CA LEU A 136 7.53 1.34 10.13
C LEU A 136 8.44 2.57 10.00
N ARG A 137 7.89 3.74 10.28
CA ARG A 137 8.65 5.00 10.24
C ARG A 137 9.74 5.01 11.32
N GLY A 138 9.48 4.40 12.45
CA GLY A 138 10.47 4.32 13.54
C GLY A 138 11.77 3.68 13.09
N LYS A 139 11.71 2.68 12.22
CA LYS A 139 12.91 2.04 11.69
C LYS A 139 13.73 2.98 10.81
N ALA A 140 13.06 3.83 10.03
CA ALA A 140 13.75 4.82 9.21
C ALA A 140 14.32 5.96 10.06
N GLY A 141 13.59 6.38 11.10
CA GLY A 141 13.99 7.47 11.98
C GLY A 141 15.15 7.13 12.91
N ASP A 142 15.42 5.86 13.11
CA ASP A 142 16.46 5.37 14.02
C ASP A 142 17.86 5.34 13.38
N ARG A 143 17.99 5.90 12.22
CA ARG A 143 19.29 5.94 11.52
C ARG A 143 20.20 7.02 12.02
#